data_a33c35acb3bc3c11971308c3e51977c6
#
_entry.id   a33c35acb3bc3c11971308c3e51977c6
#
_cell.length_a   1.000
_cell.length_b   1.000
_cell.length_c   1.000
_cell.angle_alpha   90.00
_cell.angle_beta   90.00
_cell.angle_gamma   90.00
#
_symmetry.space_group_name_H-M   'P 1'
#
loop_
_entity.id
_entity.type
_entity.pdbx_description
1 polymer ?
#
loop_
_entity_poly.entity_id
_entity_poly.type
_entity_poly.pdbx_seq_one_letter_code
_entity_poly.pdbx_strand_id
1 'polypeptide(L)'
;TSGRLGVLDASECPPTFGVSPEMVKGIIAGGERALRHPIEGAEDSKAQAVFDLQTIHFSSKDVLVGIAASGRTPYVIGSLEYAKSLGSVTVSIASNPNSAMANIVDIAIDTVVGPEVLTGSSRLKSGTAQKLVLNMLTTASMILMGKCYQNLMVDVQASNEKLKARAIRIVM
;
A
#
# COMPACT_ATOMS: atom_id res chain seq x y z
N THR A 1 2.73 0.99 -11.56
CA THR A 1 3.66 0.28 -10.63
C THR A 1 3.21 0.38 -9.20
N SER A 2 2.97 1.58 -8.66
CA SER A 2 2.64 1.82 -7.25
C SER A 2 1.45 0.99 -6.76
N GLY A 3 0.36 0.94 -7.52
CA GLY A 3 -0.81 0.14 -7.16
C GLY A 3 -0.50 -1.36 -7.04
N ARG A 4 0.34 -1.90 -7.93
CA ARG A 4 0.78 -3.31 -7.83
C ARG A 4 1.58 -3.58 -6.56
N LEU A 5 2.42 -2.64 -6.13
CA LEU A 5 3.18 -2.76 -4.89
C LEU A 5 2.26 -2.73 -3.67
N GLY A 6 1.24 -1.87 -3.66
CA GLY A 6 0.22 -1.84 -2.61
C GLY A 6 -0.55 -3.16 -2.52
N VAL A 7 -0.97 -3.73 -3.65
CA VAL A 7 -1.66 -5.03 -3.67
C VAL A 7 -0.74 -6.15 -3.20
N LEU A 8 0.52 -6.15 -3.63
CA LEU A 8 1.51 -7.14 -3.20
C LEU A 8 1.68 -7.12 -1.67
N ASP A 9 1.95 -5.95 -1.09
CA ASP A 9 2.17 -5.82 0.35
C ASP A 9 0.93 -6.23 1.16
N ALA A 10 -0.25 -5.78 0.74
CA ALA A 10 -1.52 -6.16 1.37
C ALA A 10 -1.76 -7.66 1.34
N SER A 11 -1.48 -8.33 0.22
CA SER A 11 -1.71 -9.77 0.04
C SER A 11 -0.79 -10.65 0.92
N GLU A 12 0.35 -10.13 1.34
CA GLU A 12 1.32 -10.85 2.19
C GLU A 12 1.03 -10.70 3.70
N CYS A 13 0.17 -9.76 4.10
CA CYS A 13 -0.18 -9.57 5.52
C CYS A 13 -0.91 -10.77 6.14
N PRO A 14 -1.95 -11.36 5.53
CA PRO A 14 -2.65 -12.50 6.10
C PRO A 14 -1.76 -13.72 6.35
N PRO A 15 -0.98 -14.22 5.38
CA PRO A 15 -0.13 -15.40 5.60
C PRO A 15 1.03 -15.14 6.58
N THR A 16 1.48 -13.88 6.70
CA THR A 16 2.62 -13.53 7.57
C THR A 16 2.18 -13.34 9.02
N PHE A 17 1.08 -12.63 9.25
CA PHE A 17 0.67 -12.17 10.57
C PHE A 17 -0.63 -12.80 11.07
N GLY A 18 -1.24 -13.70 10.32
CA GLY A 18 -2.51 -14.36 10.70
C GLY A 18 -3.70 -13.39 10.81
N VAL A 19 -3.64 -12.27 10.11
CA VAL A 19 -4.70 -11.26 10.10
C VAL A 19 -5.75 -11.51 9.03
N SER A 20 -6.92 -10.92 9.18
CA SER A 20 -7.96 -10.96 8.15
C SER A 20 -7.47 -10.29 6.85
N PRO A 21 -7.79 -10.82 5.67
CA PRO A 21 -7.56 -10.14 4.39
C PRO A 21 -8.24 -8.75 4.29
N GLU A 22 -9.26 -8.52 5.11
CA GLU A 22 -9.97 -7.25 5.18
C GLU A 22 -9.19 -6.15 5.92
N MET A 23 -8.15 -6.51 6.69
CA MET A 23 -7.41 -5.56 7.51
C MET A 23 -6.50 -4.64 6.71
N VAL A 24 -5.84 -5.17 5.69
CA VAL A 24 -5.00 -4.39 4.77
C VAL A 24 -5.46 -4.70 3.35
N LYS A 25 -6.00 -3.69 2.66
CA LYS A 25 -6.53 -3.81 1.30
C LYS A 25 -5.69 -3.02 0.31
N GLY A 26 -5.28 -3.66 -0.75
CA GLY A 26 -4.62 -3.00 -1.88
C GLY A 26 -5.65 -2.68 -2.97
N ILE A 27 -5.77 -1.40 -3.32
CA ILE A 27 -6.63 -0.93 -4.40
C ILE A 27 -5.75 -0.38 -5.53
N ILE A 28 -6.09 -0.70 -6.75
CA ILE A 28 -5.34 -0.27 -7.93
C ILE A 28 -6.29 0.31 -8.99
N ALA A 29 -5.94 1.46 -9.54
CA ALA A 29 -6.65 2.03 -10.67
C ALA A 29 -6.74 1.03 -11.83
N GLY A 30 -7.96 0.77 -12.32
CA GLY A 30 -8.25 -0.26 -13.32
C GLY A 30 -8.49 -1.67 -12.77
N GLY A 31 -8.51 -1.84 -11.44
CA GLY A 31 -8.92 -3.06 -10.75
C GLY A 31 -8.01 -4.27 -11.03
N GLU A 32 -8.53 -5.48 -10.82
CA GLU A 32 -7.81 -6.76 -10.97
C GLU A 32 -7.07 -6.90 -12.31
N ARG A 33 -7.66 -6.42 -13.40
CA ARG A 33 -7.04 -6.49 -14.72
C ARG A 33 -5.74 -5.69 -14.77
N ALA A 34 -5.66 -4.57 -14.05
CA ALA A 34 -4.48 -3.70 -13.99
C ALA A 34 -3.27 -4.34 -13.29
N LEU A 35 -3.45 -5.42 -12.55
CA LEU A 35 -2.36 -6.18 -11.94
C LEU A 35 -1.44 -6.79 -13.02
N ARG A 36 -2.01 -7.26 -14.11
CA ARG A 36 -1.28 -7.99 -15.16
C ARG A 36 -1.12 -7.20 -16.46
N HIS A 37 -2.06 -6.29 -16.75
CA HIS A 37 -2.08 -5.53 -18.00
C HIS A 37 -2.14 -4.03 -17.72
N PRO A 38 -1.48 -3.17 -18.52
CA PRO A 38 -1.70 -1.74 -18.44
C PRO A 38 -3.13 -1.42 -18.85
N ILE A 39 -3.80 -0.55 -18.08
CA ILE A 39 -5.13 -0.03 -18.41
C ILE A 39 -4.97 1.47 -18.64
N GLU A 40 -5.03 1.89 -19.88
CA GLU A 40 -4.88 3.29 -20.25
C GLU A 40 -6.03 4.14 -19.66
N GLY A 41 -5.70 5.34 -19.18
CA GLY A 41 -6.66 6.30 -18.60
C GLY A 41 -7.21 5.92 -17.22
N ALA A 42 -6.93 4.73 -16.69
CA ALA A 42 -7.46 4.33 -15.39
C ALA A 42 -6.97 5.22 -14.23
N GLU A 43 -5.76 5.78 -14.35
CA GLU A 43 -5.16 6.65 -13.34
C GLU A 43 -5.72 8.09 -13.38
N ASP A 44 -6.51 8.46 -14.38
CA ASP A 44 -6.98 9.84 -14.59
C ASP A 44 -8.34 10.11 -13.93
N SER A 45 -9.06 9.08 -13.48
CA SER A 45 -10.41 9.22 -12.95
C SER A 45 -10.46 9.36 -11.42
N LYS A 46 -10.67 10.57 -10.91
CA LYS A 46 -11.00 10.79 -9.49
C LYS A 46 -12.31 10.13 -9.07
N ALA A 47 -13.32 10.16 -9.96
CA ALA A 47 -14.64 9.58 -9.65
C ALA A 47 -14.57 8.06 -9.46
N GLN A 48 -13.76 7.36 -10.27
CA GLN A 48 -13.56 5.92 -10.11
C GLN A 48 -12.89 5.61 -8.76
N ALA A 49 -11.95 6.42 -8.33
CA ALA A 49 -11.29 6.26 -7.04
C ALA A 49 -12.29 6.33 -5.87
N VAL A 50 -13.21 7.27 -5.90
CA VAL A 50 -14.28 7.39 -4.90
C VAL A 50 -15.18 6.16 -4.93
N PHE A 51 -15.60 5.74 -6.12
CA PHE A 51 -16.44 4.54 -6.28
C PHE A 51 -15.75 3.28 -5.72
N ASP A 52 -14.46 3.10 -6.00
CA ASP A 52 -13.70 1.94 -5.52
C ASP A 52 -13.62 1.93 -3.98
N LEU A 53 -13.40 3.09 -3.35
CA LEU A 53 -13.40 3.22 -1.89
C LEU A 53 -14.80 2.94 -1.28
N GLN A 54 -15.87 3.43 -1.92
CA GLN A 54 -17.24 3.15 -1.49
C GLN A 54 -17.58 1.66 -1.58
N THR A 55 -17.12 0.99 -2.64
CA THR A 55 -17.34 -0.44 -2.85
C THR A 55 -16.77 -1.31 -1.74
N ILE A 56 -15.67 -0.90 -1.14
CA ILE A 56 -15.06 -1.60 0.00
C ILE A 56 -15.54 -1.09 1.36
N HIS A 57 -16.56 -0.22 1.38
CA HIS A 57 -17.13 0.39 2.59
C HIS A 57 -16.10 1.20 3.41
N PHE A 58 -15.18 1.89 2.72
CA PHE A 58 -14.18 2.75 3.38
C PHE A 58 -14.85 3.83 4.24
N SER A 59 -14.32 4.07 5.44
CA SER A 59 -14.93 4.94 6.45
C SER A 59 -13.89 5.76 7.23
N SER A 60 -14.35 6.64 8.12
CA SER A 60 -13.49 7.42 9.02
C SER A 60 -12.68 6.57 10.02
N LYS A 61 -12.96 5.27 10.13
CA LYS A 61 -12.21 4.35 11.01
C LYS A 61 -10.98 3.76 10.32
N ASP A 62 -10.87 3.96 9.02
CA ASP A 62 -9.81 3.42 8.19
C ASP A 62 -8.71 4.47 7.97
N VAL A 63 -7.53 4.02 7.56
CA VAL A 63 -6.42 4.86 7.14
C VAL A 63 -6.19 4.66 5.65
N LEU A 64 -6.12 5.75 4.88
CA LEU A 64 -5.79 5.67 3.46
C LEU A 64 -4.34 6.03 3.19
N VAL A 65 -3.61 5.12 2.56
CA VAL A 65 -2.25 5.36 2.07
C VAL A 65 -2.27 5.51 0.55
N GLY A 66 -2.16 6.74 0.06
CA GLY A 66 -2.08 7.04 -1.37
C GLY A 66 -0.65 6.90 -1.88
N ILE A 67 -0.46 6.11 -2.95
CA ILE A 67 0.87 5.78 -3.47
C ILE A 67 0.98 6.20 -4.93
N ALA A 68 1.83 7.16 -5.23
CA ALA A 68 2.18 7.55 -6.60
C ALA A 68 3.56 8.20 -6.65
N ALA A 69 4.47 7.68 -7.46
CA ALA A 69 5.82 8.24 -7.56
C ALA A 69 5.83 9.72 -7.97
N SER A 70 4.95 10.11 -8.88
CA SER A 70 4.80 11.52 -9.31
C SER A 70 4.19 12.42 -8.24
N GLY A 71 3.42 11.86 -7.30
CA GLY A 71 2.66 12.60 -6.32
C GLY A 71 1.50 13.45 -6.88
N ARG A 72 1.07 13.19 -8.13
CA ARG A 72 0.03 13.98 -8.82
C ARG A 72 -1.02 13.16 -9.58
N THR A 73 -1.06 11.86 -9.38
CA THR A 73 -1.99 10.95 -10.06
C THR A 73 -3.43 11.27 -9.66
N PRO A 74 -4.33 11.62 -10.60
CA PRO A 74 -5.69 12.05 -10.27
C PRO A 74 -6.49 11.03 -9.47
N TYR A 75 -6.42 9.76 -9.83
CA TYR A 75 -7.05 8.66 -9.07
C TYR A 75 -6.65 8.70 -7.60
N VAL A 76 -5.35 8.81 -7.28
CA VAL A 76 -4.86 8.83 -5.90
C VAL A 76 -5.25 10.12 -5.19
N ILE A 77 -5.21 11.26 -5.87
CA ILE A 77 -5.68 12.54 -5.31
C ILE A 77 -7.16 12.44 -4.95
N GLY A 78 -8.00 11.91 -5.86
CA GLY A 78 -9.43 11.71 -5.60
C GLY A 78 -9.71 10.79 -4.42
N SER A 79 -8.93 9.71 -4.28
CA SER A 79 -9.01 8.82 -3.11
C SER A 79 -8.71 9.56 -1.81
N LEU A 80 -7.62 10.34 -1.78
CA LEU A 80 -7.18 11.07 -0.60
C LEU A 80 -8.16 12.19 -0.21
N GLU A 81 -8.65 12.95 -1.19
CA GLU A 81 -9.68 13.99 -0.98
C GLU A 81 -10.96 13.39 -0.38
N TYR A 82 -11.41 12.25 -0.91
CA TYR A 82 -12.59 11.54 -0.40
C TYR A 82 -12.37 11.02 1.02
N ALA A 83 -11.26 10.33 1.28
CA ALA A 83 -10.94 9.83 2.62
C ALA A 83 -10.91 10.98 3.64
N LYS A 84 -10.30 12.10 3.30
CA LYS A 84 -10.24 13.28 4.15
C LYS A 84 -11.63 13.89 4.41
N SER A 85 -12.51 13.88 3.41
CA SER A 85 -13.90 14.36 3.57
C SER A 85 -14.72 13.51 4.56
N LEU A 86 -14.33 12.25 4.76
CA LEU A 86 -14.92 11.34 5.76
C LEU A 86 -14.28 11.49 7.15
N GLY A 87 -13.22 12.29 7.30
CA GLY A 87 -12.47 12.41 8.55
C GLY A 87 -11.47 11.26 8.80
N SER A 88 -11.13 10.50 7.77
CA SER A 88 -10.11 9.44 7.84
C SER A 88 -8.71 10.04 7.84
N VAL A 89 -7.77 9.39 8.53
CA VAL A 89 -6.35 9.71 8.46
C VAL A 89 -5.79 9.37 7.08
N THR A 90 -5.05 10.29 6.50
CA THR A 90 -4.50 10.18 5.15
C THR A 90 -2.98 10.26 5.13
N VAL A 91 -2.37 9.36 4.37
CA VAL A 91 -0.92 9.28 4.19
C VAL A 91 -0.61 9.30 2.69
N SER A 92 0.44 9.98 2.27
CA SER A 92 0.94 9.89 0.89
C SER A 92 2.35 9.34 0.82
N ILE A 93 2.63 8.54 -0.20
CA ILE A 93 3.98 8.08 -0.56
C ILE A 93 4.29 8.55 -1.98
N ALA A 94 5.24 9.46 -2.10
CA ALA A 94 5.66 10.01 -3.39
C ALA A 94 7.18 10.09 -3.49
N SER A 95 7.72 10.22 -4.71
CA SER A 95 9.17 10.41 -4.93
C SER A 95 9.54 11.87 -5.24
N ASN A 96 8.53 12.75 -5.21
CA ASN A 96 8.71 14.19 -5.42
C ASN A 96 8.24 14.95 -4.18
N PRO A 97 9.10 15.74 -3.54
CA PRO A 97 8.72 16.54 -2.39
C PRO A 97 7.71 17.64 -2.78
N ASN A 98 6.94 18.10 -1.81
CA ASN A 98 5.91 19.12 -2.01
C ASN A 98 4.91 18.80 -3.12
N SER A 99 4.62 17.52 -3.32
CA SER A 99 3.72 17.06 -4.36
C SER A 99 2.26 17.48 -4.09
N ALA A 100 1.41 17.43 -5.12
CA ALA A 100 -0.01 17.70 -4.96
C ALA A 100 -0.66 16.79 -3.89
N MET A 101 -0.22 15.53 -3.78
CA MET A 101 -0.67 14.62 -2.73
C MET A 101 -0.19 15.05 -1.35
N ALA A 102 1.08 15.47 -1.21
CA ALA A 102 1.66 15.90 0.06
C ALA A 102 0.91 17.09 0.68
N ASN A 103 0.38 17.98 -0.16
CA ASN A 103 -0.33 19.17 0.30
C ASN A 103 -1.75 18.93 0.84
N ILE A 104 -2.31 17.74 0.63
CA ILE A 104 -3.70 17.43 1.04
C ILE A 104 -3.79 16.38 2.16
N VAL A 105 -2.71 15.68 2.46
CA VAL A 105 -2.69 14.60 3.47
C VAL A 105 -2.28 15.07 4.85
N ASP A 106 -2.53 14.23 5.84
CA ASP A 106 -2.09 14.47 7.23
C ASP A 106 -0.61 14.11 7.39
N ILE A 107 -0.14 13.07 6.67
CA ILE A 107 1.26 12.61 6.73
C ILE A 107 1.79 12.42 5.31
N ALA A 108 2.82 13.16 4.95
CA ALA A 108 3.51 13.00 3.67
C ALA A 108 4.84 12.26 3.85
N ILE A 109 5.06 11.21 3.06
CA ILE A 109 6.30 10.44 3.02
C ILE A 109 6.95 10.64 1.65
N ASP A 110 7.99 11.44 1.61
CA ASP A 110 8.70 11.78 0.38
C ASP A 110 9.97 10.93 0.22
N THR A 111 9.90 9.92 -0.67
CA THR A 111 11.03 9.04 -1.00
C THR A 111 11.82 9.61 -2.17
N VAL A 112 12.63 10.63 -1.92
CA VAL A 112 13.40 11.32 -2.96
C VAL A 112 14.59 10.45 -3.41
N VAL A 113 14.43 9.77 -4.55
CA VAL A 113 15.42 8.81 -5.09
C VAL A 113 16.29 9.40 -6.22
N GLY A 114 16.05 10.65 -6.59
CA GLY A 114 16.71 11.28 -7.74
C GLY A 114 16.26 10.69 -9.09
N PRO A 115 16.89 11.11 -10.20
CA PRO A 115 16.49 10.70 -11.55
C PRO A 115 16.69 9.20 -11.76
N GLU A 116 15.73 8.57 -12.46
CA GLU A 116 15.85 7.17 -12.87
C GLU A 116 16.88 7.00 -14.00
N VAL A 117 17.53 5.84 -14.08
CA VAL A 117 18.45 5.51 -15.16
C VAL A 117 17.75 5.53 -16.53
N LEU A 118 16.46 5.19 -16.57
CA LEU A 118 15.58 5.41 -17.69
C LEU A 118 14.58 6.47 -17.30
N THR A 119 14.73 7.68 -17.81
CA THR A 119 13.92 8.85 -17.42
C THR A 119 12.43 8.58 -17.48
N GLY A 120 11.74 8.87 -16.39
CA GLY A 120 10.27 8.66 -16.26
C GLY A 120 9.84 7.25 -15.90
N SER A 121 10.74 6.26 -15.87
CA SER A 121 10.40 4.88 -15.51
C SER A 121 10.43 4.67 -13.99
N SER A 122 9.43 5.16 -13.30
CA SER A 122 9.30 5.12 -11.83
C SER A 122 9.12 3.72 -11.23
N ARG A 123 9.11 2.67 -12.05
CA ARG A 123 9.14 1.28 -11.59
C ARG A 123 10.49 0.85 -11.00
N LEU A 124 11.54 1.64 -11.20
CA LEU A 124 12.92 1.35 -10.81
C LEU A 124 13.18 1.81 -9.36
N LYS A 125 13.97 2.88 -9.14
CA LYS A 125 14.32 3.34 -7.79
C LYS A 125 13.10 3.78 -6.98
N SER A 126 12.20 4.55 -7.60
CA SER A 126 10.96 4.97 -6.95
C SER A 126 10.11 3.78 -6.49
N GLY A 127 9.93 2.78 -7.36
CA GLY A 127 9.22 1.55 -7.01
C GLY A 127 9.89 0.78 -5.87
N THR A 128 11.22 0.67 -5.88
CA THR A 128 11.98 0.03 -4.80
C THR A 128 11.79 0.77 -3.47
N ALA A 129 11.89 2.09 -3.46
CA ALA A 129 11.68 2.89 -2.26
C ALA A 129 10.24 2.76 -1.73
N GLN A 130 9.24 2.84 -2.61
CA GLN A 130 7.83 2.63 -2.23
C GLN A 130 7.60 1.26 -1.60
N LYS A 131 8.15 0.20 -2.18
CA LYS A 131 8.08 -1.15 -1.62
C LYS A 131 8.64 -1.22 -0.21
N LEU A 132 9.79 -0.60 0.04
CA LEU A 132 10.41 -0.58 1.37
C LEU A 132 9.55 0.19 2.39
N VAL A 133 8.98 1.32 2.00
CA VAL A 133 8.08 2.10 2.88
C VAL A 133 6.83 1.31 3.21
N LEU A 134 6.18 0.66 2.24
CA LEU A 134 5.02 -0.18 2.47
C LEU A 134 5.32 -1.31 3.46
N ASN A 135 6.42 -2.04 3.23
CA ASN A 135 6.84 -3.10 4.16
C ASN A 135 7.12 -2.56 5.58
N MET A 136 7.70 -1.36 5.72
CA MET A 136 7.91 -0.74 7.02
C MET A 136 6.58 -0.38 7.70
N LEU A 137 5.63 0.19 6.96
CA LEU A 137 4.32 0.59 7.50
C LEU A 137 3.53 -0.63 8.00
N THR A 138 3.39 -1.66 7.18
CA THR A 138 2.63 -2.86 7.55
C THR A 138 3.34 -3.63 8.66
N THR A 139 4.66 -3.88 8.54
CA THR A 139 5.41 -4.62 9.56
C THR A 139 5.41 -3.89 10.91
N ALA A 140 5.65 -2.58 10.93
CA ALA A 140 5.64 -1.82 12.18
C ALA A 140 4.24 -1.82 12.83
N SER A 141 3.19 -1.67 12.04
CA SER A 141 1.81 -1.75 12.52
C SER A 141 1.51 -3.11 13.14
N MET A 142 1.91 -4.20 12.49
CA MET A 142 1.69 -5.56 12.99
C MET A 142 2.51 -5.86 14.25
N ILE A 143 3.74 -5.34 14.35
CA ILE A 143 4.54 -5.42 15.58
C ILE A 143 3.84 -4.71 16.74
N LEU A 144 3.35 -3.49 16.52
CA LEU A 144 2.62 -2.72 17.53
C LEU A 144 1.32 -3.40 17.96
N MET A 145 0.70 -4.18 17.08
CA MET A 145 -0.48 -5.00 17.36
C MET A 145 -0.16 -6.33 18.05
N GLY A 146 1.11 -6.60 18.38
CA GLY A 146 1.54 -7.84 19.05
C GLY A 146 1.57 -9.07 18.14
N LYS A 147 1.66 -8.90 16.81
CA LYS A 147 1.70 -9.98 15.82
C LYS A 147 3.09 -10.58 15.60
N CYS A 148 4.07 -10.13 16.37
CA CYS A 148 5.44 -10.65 16.34
C CYS A 148 5.95 -10.87 17.78
N TYR A 149 6.78 -11.86 17.98
CA TYR A 149 7.55 -12.04 19.21
C TYR A 149 9.04 -11.94 18.87
N GLN A 150 9.68 -10.86 19.29
CA GLN A 150 11.03 -10.49 18.83
C GLN A 150 11.07 -10.41 17.30
N ASN A 151 11.84 -11.27 16.62
CA ASN A 151 11.92 -11.38 15.17
C ASN A 151 11.13 -12.58 14.60
N LEU A 152 10.26 -13.20 15.40
CA LEU A 152 9.54 -14.42 15.05
C LEU A 152 8.10 -14.12 14.61
N MET A 153 7.65 -14.85 13.59
CA MET A 153 6.28 -14.86 13.08
C MET A 153 5.44 -15.82 13.93
N VAL A 154 4.75 -15.31 14.96
CA VAL A 154 3.99 -16.16 15.91
C VAL A 154 2.63 -16.62 15.38
N ASP A 155 2.04 -15.85 14.45
CA ASP A 155 0.72 -16.14 13.87
C ASP A 155 0.82 -16.63 12.41
N VAL A 156 1.98 -17.16 12.01
CA VAL A 156 2.16 -17.67 10.64
C VAL A 156 1.18 -18.81 10.33
N GLN A 157 0.49 -18.70 9.19
CA GLN A 157 -0.39 -19.76 8.72
C GLN A 157 0.43 -20.89 8.08
N ALA A 158 0.53 -22.03 8.76
CA ALA A 158 1.29 -23.19 8.30
C ALA A 158 0.53 -23.96 7.18
N SER A 159 0.24 -23.30 6.07
CA SER A 159 -0.57 -23.83 4.97
C SER A 159 0.17 -24.76 4.00
N ASN A 160 1.50 -24.83 4.07
CA ASN A 160 2.31 -25.71 3.23
C ASN A 160 3.48 -26.32 4.03
N GLU A 161 4.16 -27.32 3.46
CA GLU A 161 5.24 -28.06 4.12
C GLU A 161 6.41 -27.15 4.59
N LYS A 162 6.77 -26.15 3.78
CA LYS A 162 7.80 -25.17 4.15
C LYS A 162 7.40 -24.37 5.38
N LEU A 163 6.15 -23.93 5.47
CA LEU A 163 5.64 -23.15 6.60
C LEU A 163 5.44 -23.99 7.85
N LYS A 164 5.03 -25.28 7.72
CA LYS A 164 5.01 -26.23 8.83
C LYS A 164 6.40 -26.44 9.41
N ALA A 165 7.42 -26.68 8.56
CA ALA A 165 8.80 -26.81 8.99
C ALA A 165 9.33 -25.54 9.67
N ARG A 166 8.91 -24.35 9.19
CA ARG A 166 9.25 -23.07 9.83
C ARG A 166 8.60 -22.92 11.19
N ALA A 167 7.30 -23.25 11.33
CA ALA A 167 6.58 -23.17 12.60
C ALA A 167 7.25 -24.06 13.66
N ILE A 168 7.66 -25.27 13.30
CA ILE A 168 8.41 -26.17 14.21
C ILE A 168 9.72 -25.52 14.67
N ARG A 169 10.50 -24.92 13.77
CA ARG A 169 11.77 -24.24 14.12
C ARG A 169 11.61 -23.01 15.00
N ILE A 170 10.44 -22.36 14.96
CA ILE A 170 10.16 -21.19 15.82
C ILE A 170 9.94 -21.63 17.27
N VAL A 171 9.38 -22.81 17.49
CA VAL A 171 9.08 -23.35 18.83
C VAL A 171 10.26 -24.08 19.46
N MET A 172 11.18 -24.59 18.66
CA MET A 172 12.40 -25.28 19.12
C MET A 172 13.51 -24.32 19.51
#